data_b9dd72b6d077e9a1f62b815aa685634e
#
_entry.id   b9dd72b6d077e9a1f62b815aa685634e
#
_cell.length_a   1.000
_cell.length_b   1.000
_cell.length_c   1.000
_cell.angle_alpha   90.00
_cell.angle_beta   90.00
_cell.angle_gamma   90.00
#
_symmetry.space_group_name_H-M   'P 1'
#
loop_
_entity.id
_entity.type
_entity.pdbx_description
1 polymer ?
#
loop_
_entity_poly.entity_id
_entity_poly.type
_entity_poly.pdbx_seq_one_letter_code
_entity_poly.pdbx_strand_id
1 'polypeptide(L)'
;VILGGILSDKWVQKNIKGRVYTSAIGLGLTIPALLLLGFGSSMFNVVGAALCFGIGYGMFDANNMPILCQFVSSKYRATAYGVLNMTGVGCGALVTSLLGKYSDSGTLGDGFALMAGIVLVALLVQISFLRPKVNDFVDE
;
A
#
# COMPACT_ATOMS: atom_id res chain seq x y z
N VAL A 1 4.35 5.48 -9.30
CA VAL A 1 5.63 5.13 -8.66
C VAL A 1 6.56 6.34 -8.61
N ILE A 2 6.99 6.94 -9.74
CA ILE A 2 8.00 8.03 -9.79
C ILE A 2 7.58 9.24 -8.95
N LEU A 3 6.36 9.75 -9.11
CA LEU A 3 5.87 10.90 -8.34
C LEU A 3 5.81 10.61 -6.83
N GLY A 4 5.42 9.40 -6.44
CA GLY A 4 5.43 8.96 -5.05
C GLY A 4 6.83 8.93 -4.44
N GLY A 5 7.83 8.48 -5.21
CA GLY A 5 9.23 8.50 -4.79
C GLY A 5 9.76 9.92 -4.58
N ILE A 6 9.57 10.82 -5.55
CA ILE A 6 10.02 12.22 -5.47
C ILE A 6 9.37 12.95 -4.27
N LEU A 7 8.07 12.74 -4.05
CA LEU A 7 7.37 13.36 -2.92
C LEU A 7 7.91 12.86 -1.58
N SER A 8 8.11 11.56 -1.49
CA SER A 8 8.66 10.90 -0.31
C SER A 8 10.07 11.38 0.02
N ASP A 9 10.95 11.49 -0.99
CA ASP A 9 12.32 11.94 -0.81
C ASP A 9 12.41 13.40 -0.33
N LYS A 10 11.53 14.27 -0.83
CA LYS A 10 11.41 15.64 -0.34
C LYS A 10 10.92 15.70 1.12
N TRP A 11 10.00 14.82 1.50
CA TRP A 11 9.47 14.81 2.86
C TRP A 11 10.45 14.22 3.86
N VAL A 12 11.20 13.20 3.49
CA VAL A 12 12.24 12.62 4.36
C VAL A 12 13.30 13.63 4.76
N GLN A 13 13.66 14.55 3.86
CA GLN A 13 14.61 15.64 4.17
C GLN A 13 14.12 16.55 5.32
N LYS A 14 12.80 16.68 5.49
CA LYS A 14 12.18 17.49 6.55
C LYS A 14 11.74 16.66 7.76
N ASN A 15 11.33 15.42 7.55
CA ASN A 15 10.82 14.54 8.57
C ASN A 15 11.14 13.08 8.24
N ILE A 16 11.82 12.40 9.14
CA ILE A 16 12.24 11.00 9.00
C ILE A 16 11.07 10.04 8.71
N LYS A 17 9.86 10.39 9.14
CA LYS A 17 8.62 9.66 8.89
C LYS A 17 7.98 9.96 7.53
N GLY A 18 8.59 10.82 6.71
CA GLY A 18 8.03 11.27 5.44
C GLY A 18 7.65 10.11 4.50
N ARG A 19 8.45 9.05 4.45
CA ARG A 19 8.18 7.85 3.64
C ARG A 19 6.96 7.08 4.13
N VAL A 20 6.83 6.92 5.45
CA VAL A 20 5.68 6.25 6.05
C VAL A 20 4.39 7.04 5.78
N TYR A 21 4.43 8.36 5.88
CA TYR A 21 3.28 9.21 5.59
C TYR A 21 2.90 9.20 4.11
N THR A 22 3.88 9.25 3.19
CA THR A 22 3.61 9.18 1.75
C THR A 22 2.97 7.84 1.38
N SER A 23 3.49 6.74 1.93
CA SER A 23 2.92 5.40 1.76
C SER A 23 1.52 5.30 2.36
N ALA A 24 1.29 5.88 3.54
CA ALA A 24 -0.02 5.91 4.19
C ALA A 24 -1.07 6.71 3.38
N ILE A 25 -0.69 7.85 2.80
CA ILE A 25 -1.56 8.62 1.89
C ILE A 25 -1.89 7.77 0.66
N GLY A 26 -0.91 7.07 0.08
CA GLY A 26 -1.13 6.15 -1.03
C GLY A 26 -2.16 5.07 -0.69
N LEU A 27 -1.99 4.38 0.45
CA LEU A 27 -2.95 3.40 0.95
C LEU A 27 -4.33 4.02 1.21
N GLY A 28 -4.39 5.20 1.81
CA GLY A 28 -5.63 5.93 2.05
C GLY A 28 -6.40 6.22 0.76
N LEU A 29 -5.69 6.54 -0.32
CA LEU A 29 -6.31 6.83 -1.63
C LEU A 29 -6.86 5.57 -2.31
N THR A 30 -6.35 4.38 -1.99
CA THR A 30 -6.90 3.12 -2.54
C THR A 30 -8.25 2.75 -1.93
N ILE A 31 -8.60 3.23 -0.73
CA ILE A 31 -9.88 2.93 -0.06
C ILE A 31 -11.07 3.44 -0.87
N PRO A 32 -11.19 4.76 -1.17
CA PRO A 32 -12.29 5.25 -2.00
C PRO A 32 -12.28 4.65 -3.41
N ALA A 33 -11.11 4.33 -3.96
CA ALA A 33 -11.00 3.66 -5.24
C ALA A 33 -11.66 2.26 -5.22
N LEU A 34 -11.42 1.46 -4.19
CA LEU A 34 -12.04 0.15 -4.02
C LEU A 34 -13.56 0.25 -3.84
N LEU A 35 -14.05 1.24 -3.08
CA LEU A 35 -15.47 1.47 -2.91
C LEU A 35 -16.15 1.91 -4.23
N LEU A 36 -15.50 2.76 -5.01
CA LEU A 36 -15.98 3.15 -6.34
C LEU A 36 -16.00 2.00 -7.32
N LEU A 37 -15.04 1.07 -7.25
CA LEU A 37 -15.04 -0.16 -8.05
C LEU A 37 -16.17 -1.12 -7.64
N GLY A 38 -16.46 -1.18 -6.33
CA GLY A 38 -17.50 -2.07 -5.80
C GLY A 38 -18.93 -1.61 -6.11
N PHE A 39 -19.17 -0.32 -5.98
CA PHE A 39 -20.53 0.24 -6.04
C PHE A 39 -20.77 1.21 -7.21
N GLY A 40 -19.74 1.52 -7.98
CA GLY A 40 -19.86 2.40 -9.14
C GLY A 40 -20.53 1.70 -10.33
N SER A 41 -21.65 2.26 -10.80
CA SER A 41 -22.42 1.72 -11.94
C SER A 41 -22.07 2.36 -13.29
N SER A 42 -21.24 3.42 -13.30
CA SER A 42 -20.86 4.17 -14.49
C SER A 42 -19.43 3.84 -14.93
N MET A 43 -19.19 3.78 -16.24
CA MET A 43 -17.85 3.66 -16.82
C MET A 43 -16.91 4.77 -16.32
N PHE A 44 -17.42 5.97 -16.10
CA PHE A 44 -16.66 7.10 -15.55
C PHE A 44 -16.15 6.79 -14.12
N ASN A 45 -16.99 6.17 -13.28
CA ASN A 45 -16.59 5.75 -11.93
C ASN A 45 -15.49 4.69 -11.95
N VAL A 46 -15.59 3.74 -12.87
CA VAL A 46 -14.57 2.67 -13.01
C VAL A 46 -13.23 3.25 -13.45
N VAL A 47 -13.22 4.14 -14.44
CA VAL A 47 -11.99 4.80 -14.90
C VAL A 47 -11.40 5.70 -13.80
N GLY A 48 -12.23 6.47 -13.10
CA GLY A 48 -11.80 7.29 -11.98
C GLY A 48 -11.21 6.46 -10.83
N ALA A 49 -11.86 5.36 -10.50
CA ALA A 49 -11.37 4.42 -9.48
C ALA A 49 -10.03 3.78 -9.88
N ALA A 50 -9.87 3.37 -11.13
CA ALA A 50 -8.62 2.80 -11.64
C ALA A 50 -7.46 3.81 -11.57
N LEU A 51 -7.71 5.07 -11.91
CA LEU A 51 -6.71 6.14 -11.79
C LEU A 51 -6.34 6.41 -10.33
N CYS A 52 -7.31 6.54 -9.44
CA CYS A 52 -7.09 6.72 -8.01
C CYS A 52 -6.32 5.55 -7.40
N PHE A 53 -6.70 4.32 -7.75
CA PHE A 53 -6.01 3.11 -7.29
C PHE A 53 -4.57 3.07 -7.81
N GLY A 54 -4.35 3.35 -9.09
CA GLY A 54 -3.02 3.35 -9.70
C GLY A 54 -2.08 4.38 -9.06
N ILE A 55 -2.58 5.59 -8.78
CA ILE A 55 -1.82 6.64 -8.09
C ILE A 55 -1.54 6.21 -6.64
N GLY A 56 -2.55 5.78 -5.90
CA GLY A 56 -2.44 5.38 -4.51
C GLY A 56 -1.49 4.19 -4.33
N TYR A 57 -1.69 3.13 -5.10
CA TYR A 57 -0.81 1.97 -5.10
C TYR A 57 0.63 2.32 -5.49
N GLY A 58 0.81 3.15 -6.52
CA GLY A 58 2.14 3.60 -6.94
C GLY A 58 2.89 4.41 -5.89
N MET A 59 2.17 5.21 -5.07
CA MET A 59 2.76 5.92 -3.93
C MET A 59 3.14 4.96 -2.79
N PHE A 60 2.31 3.97 -2.52
CA PHE A 60 2.58 2.94 -1.52
C PHE A 60 3.78 2.08 -1.94
N ASP A 61 3.75 1.53 -3.14
CA ASP A 61 4.76 0.60 -3.66
C ASP A 61 6.16 1.23 -3.78
N ALA A 62 6.25 2.49 -4.23
CA ALA A 62 7.51 3.23 -4.30
C ALA A 62 8.23 3.36 -2.94
N ASN A 63 7.50 3.23 -1.83
CA ASN A 63 8.05 3.41 -0.49
C ASN A 63 8.30 2.09 0.26
N ASN A 64 7.88 0.94 -0.26
CA ASN A 64 8.04 -0.35 0.41
C ASN A 64 9.51 -0.69 0.71
N MET A 65 10.36 -0.69 -0.31
CA MET A 65 11.78 -0.96 -0.13
C MET A 65 12.49 0.10 0.72
N PRO A 66 12.31 1.41 0.46
CA PRO A 66 12.89 2.46 1.30
C PRO A 66 12.46 2.40 2.77
N ILE A 67 11.19 2.09 3.06
CA ILE A 67 10.71 1.91 4.44
C ILE A 67 11.41 0.70 5.08
N LEU A 68 11.45 -0.44 4.38
CA LEU A 68 12.11 -1.63 4.90
C LEU A 68 13.58 -1.35 5.24
N CYS A 69 14.29 -0.58 4.41
CA CYS A 69 15.68 -0.18 4.65
C CYS A 69 15.86 0.69 5.91
N GLN A 70 14.80 1.32 6.41
CA GLN A 70 14.84 2.09 7.66
C GLN A 70 14.82 1.20 8.91
N PHE A 71 14.42 -0.06 8.80
CA PHE A 71 14.27 -0.99 9.92
C PHE A 71 15.23 -2.18 9.87
N VAL A 72 15.90 -2.41 8.73
CA VAL A 72 16.76 -3.57 8.51
C VAL A 72 18.16 -3.14 8.13
N SER A 73 19.18 -3.68 8.83
CA SER A 73 20.60 -3.40 8.52
C SER A 73 20.94 -3.84 7.09
N SER A 74 21.93 -3.18 6.48
CA SER A 74 22.35 -3.39 5.09
C SER A 74 22.62 -4.85 4.74
N LYS A 75 23.19 -5.61 5.68
CA LYS A 75 23.51 -7.03 5.53
C LYS A 75 22.29 -7.93 5.23
N TYR A 76 21.12 -7.56 5.74
CA TYR A 76 19.90 -8.39 5.67
C TYR A 76 18.81 -7.83 4.75
N ARG A 77 19.03 -6.67 4.10
CA ARG A 77 18.02 -5.98 3.27
C ARG A 77 17.49 -6.84 2.14
N ALA A 78 18.37 -7.57 1.43
CA ALA A 78 17.94 -8.43 0.33
C ALA A 78 17.03 -9.58 0.81
N THR A 79 17.39 -10.23 1.90
CA THR A 79 16.57 -11.32 2.48
C THR A 79 15.24 -10.81 2.99
N ALA A 80 15.23 -9.68 3.72
CA ALA A 80 14.03 -9.09 4.25
C ALA A 80 13.08 -8.65 3.11
N TYR A 81 13.61 -8.08 2.03
CA TYR A 81 12.82 -7.71 0.86
C TYR A 81 12.27 -8.93 0.12
N GLY A 82 13.04 -10.01 0.03
CA GLY A 82 12.57 -11.29 -0.50
C GLY A 82 11.37 -11.85 0.29
N VAL A 83 11.46 -11.85 1.63
CA VAL A 83 10.36 -12.27 2.51
C VAL A 83 9.14 -11.37 2.35
N LEU A 84 9.34 -10.04 2.29
CA LEU A 84 8.25 -9.08 2.05
C LEU A 84 7.52 -9.38 0.74
N ASN A 85 8.26 -9.57 -0.34
CA ASN A 85 7.68 -9.87 -1.66
C ASN A 85 6.95 -11.22 -1.68
N MET A 86 7.55 -12.27 -1.11
CA MET A 86 6.92 -13.59 -1.03
C MET A 86 5.59 -13.52 -0.27
N THR A 87 5.58 -12.83 0.86
CA THR A 87 4.36 -12.60 1.64
C THR A 87 3.33 -11.81 0.84
N GLY A 88 3.76 -10.74 0.15
CA GLY A 88 2.89 -9.92 -0.68
C GLY A 88 2.24 -10.70 -1.82
N VAL A 89 3.01 -11.53 -2.53
CA VAL A 89 2.50 -12.39 -3.61
C VAL A 89 1.53 -13.43 -3.05
N GLY A 90 1.87 -14.06 -1.92
CA GLY A 90 0.99 -15.03 -1.27
C GLY A 90 -0.35 -14.42 -0.83
N CYS A 91 -0.31 -13.26 -0.18
CA CYS A 91 -1.52 -12.52 0.19
C CYS A 91 -2.31 -12.08 -1.05
N GLY A 92 -1.62 -11.63 -2.11
CA GLY A 92 -2.26 -11.26 -3.38
C GLY A 92 -3.03 -12.43 -4.03
N ALA A 93 -2.45 -13.63 -4.02
CA ALA A 93 -3.12 -14.83 -4.52
C ALA A 93 -4.38 -15.17 -3.71
N LEU A 94 -4.33 -15.06 -2.37
CA LEU A 94 -5.50 -15.25 -1.51
C LEU A 94 -6.59 -14.24 -1.78
N VAL A 95 -6.23 -12.95 -1.91
CA VAL A 95 -7.17 -11.87 -2.23
C VAL A 95 -7.83 -12.11 -3.59
N THR A 96 -7.05 -12.48 -4.61
CA THR A 96 -7.58 -12.78 -5.95
C THR A 96 -8.55 -13.96 -5.92
N SER A 97 -8.21 -15.03 -5.20
CA SER A 97 -9.10 -16.20 -5.03
C SER A 97 -10.39 -15.82 -4.31
N LEU A 98 -10.31 -14.98 -3.28
CA LEU A 98 -11.48 -14.52 -2.53
C LEU A 98 -12.39 -13.65 -3.40
N LEU A 99 -11.84 -12.67 -4.11
CA LEU A 99 -12.61 -11.81 -5.03
C LEU A 99 -13.23 -12.61 -6.17
N GLY A 100 -12.56 -13.68 -6.66
CA GLY A 100 -13.13 -14.61 -7.62
C GLY A 100 -14.44 -15.24 -7.11
N LYS A 101 -14.47 -15.72 -5.86
CA LYS A 101 -15.68 -16.28 -5.25
C LYS A 101 -16.82 -15.25 -5.13
N TYR A 102 -16.49 -14.00 -4.77
CA TYR A 102 -17.48 -12.91 -4.75
C TYR A 102 -17.99 -12.58 -6.15
N SER A 103 -17.15 -12.66 -7.16
CA SER A 103 -17.53 -12.48 -8.57
C SER A 103 -18.49 -13.57 -9.02
N ASP A 104 -18.19 -14.83 -8.71
CA ASP A 104 -19.03 -15.98 -9.08
C ASP A 104 -20.40 -15.95 -8.40
N SER A 105 -20.49 -15.40 -7.19
CA SER A 105 -21.73 -15.21 -6.45
C SER A 105 -22.52 -13.96 -6.84
N GLY A 106 -22.00 -13.13 -7.76
CA GLY A 106 -22.63 -11.87 -8.16
C GLY A 106 -22.55 -10.75 -7.12
N THR A 107 -21.75 -10.90 -6.06
CA THR A 107 -21.59 -9.95 -4.96
C THR A 107 -20.21 -9.30 -4.93
N LEU A 108 -19.64 -9.04 -6.10
CA LEU A 108 -18.29 -8.49 -6.24
C LEU A 108 -18.12 -7.15 -5.51
N GLY A 109 -19.19 -6.33 -5.42
CA GLY A 109 -19.18 -5.08 -4.68
C GLY A 109 -18.87 -5.27 -3.18
N ASP A 110 -19.44 -6.30 -2.57
CA ASP A 110 -19.18 -6.65 -1.15
C ASP A 110 -17.73 -7.11 -0.98
N GLY A 111 -17.18 -7.83 -1.96
CA GLY A 111 -15.79 -8.22 -1.99
C GLY A 111 -14.84 -7.01 -1.98
N PHE A 112 -15.11 -6.00 -2.80
CA PHE A 112 -14.33 -4.75 -2.81
C PHE A 112 -14.51 -3.94 -1.51
N ALA A 113 -15.69 -3.92 -0.92
CA ALA A 113 -15.93 -3.26 0.36
C ALA A 113 -15.14 -3.95 1.50
N LEU A 114 -15.09 -5.27 1.51
CA LEU A 114 -14.29 -6.04 2.44
C LEU A 114 -12.79 -5.73 2.28
N MET A 115 -12.30 -5.65 1.05
CA MET A 115 -10.90 -5.26 0.77
C MET A 115 -10.61 -3.83 1.24
N ALA A 116 -11.52 -2.89 1.04
CA ALA A 116 -11.39 -1.52 1.54
C ALA A 116 -11.27 -1.48 3.07
N GLY A 117 -12.04 -2.33 3.78
CA GLY A 117 -11.95 -2.50 5.22
C GLY A 117 -10.59 -3.06 5.67
N ILE A 118 -10.08 -4.08 4.99
CA ILE A 118 -8.74 -4.65 5.26
C ILE A 118 -7.64 -3.59 5.05
N VAL A 119 -7.71 -2.83 3.96
CA VAL A 119 -6.75 -1.74 3.68
C VAL A 119 -6.83 -0.65 4.74
N LEU A 120 -8.02 -0.31 5.22
CA LEU A 120 -8.19 0.65 6.32
C LEU A 120 -7.50 0.17 7.61
N VAL A 121 -7.68 -1.09 7.97
CA VAL A 121 -6.99 -1.69 9.13
C VAL A 121 -5.48 -1.67 8.92
N ALA A 122 -5.00 -2.06 7.74
CA ALA A 122 -3.58 -2.02 7.41
C ALA A 122 -2.99 -0.59 7.51
N LEU A 123 -3.74 0.41 7.05
CA LEU A 123 -3.38 1.83 7.17
C LEU A 123 -3.23 2.27 8.62
N LEU A 124 -4.19 1.90 9.48
CA LEU A 124 -4.14 2.22 10.92
C LEU A 124 -2.95 1.53 11.60
N VAL A 125 -2.70 0.28 11.29
CA VAL A 125 -1.53 -0.47 11.78
C VAL A 125 -0.23 0.19 11.31
N GLN A 126 -0.13 0.55 10.03
CA GLN A 126 1.04 1.22 9.47
C GLN A 126 1.36 2.52 10.21
N ILE A 127 0.39 3.39 10.40
CA ILE A 127 0.58 4.69 11.09
C ILE A 127 0.92 4.49 12.57
N SER A 128 0.35 3.48 13.21
CA SER A 128 0.53 3.24 14.66
C SER A 128 1.88 2.59 14.98
N PHE A 129 2.30 1.63 14.18
CA PHE A 129 3.48 0.79 14.47
C PHE A 129 4.75 1.23 13.75
N LEU A 130 4.66 1.74 12.51
CA LEU A 130 5.84 2.18 11.75
C LEU A 130 6.32 3.55 12.23
N ARG A 131 7.21 3.54 13.20
CA ARG A 131 7.83 4.75 13.79
C ARG A 131 9.35 4.65 13.67
N PRO A 132 9.94 5.02 12.50
CA PRO A 132 11.38 5.00 12.33
C PRO A 132 12.05 5.97 13.33
N LYS A 133 13.17 5.54 13.92
CA LYS A 133 14.01 6.33 14.83
C LYS A 133 15.27 6.79 14.10
N VAL A 134 15.87 7.88 14.57
CA VAL A 134 17.14 8.41 13.98
C VAL A 134 18.24 7.38 14.01
N ASN A 135 18.30 6.53 15.04
CA ASN A 135 19.32 5.49 15.18
C ASN A 135 19.16 4.30 14.24
N ASP A 136 18.02 4.18 13.55
CA ASP A 136 17.77 3.09 12.59
C ASP A 136 18.55 3.28 11.28
N PHE A 137 19.28 4.40 11.13
CA PHE A 137 20.06 4.75 9.93
C PHE A 137 21.57 4.53 10.08
N VAL A 138 22.06 4.09 11.24
CA VAL A 138 23.47 3.85 11.45
C VAL A 138 23.83 2.54 10.78
N ASP A 139 24.37 2.64 9.57
CA ASP A 139 25.09 1.55 8.92
C ASP A 139 26.43 1.40 9.64
N GLU A 140 26.62 0.32 10.37
CA GLU A 140 27.93 -0.18 10.75
C GLU A 140 28.58 -0.90 9.57
#